data_590d035de0d25ecdcc9983fcca4baec6
#
_entry.id   590d035de0d25ecdcc9983fcca4baec6
#
_cell.length_a   1.000
_cell.length_b   1.000
_cell.length_c   1.000
_cell.angle_alpha   90.00
_cell.angle_beta   90.00
_cell.angle_gamma   90.00
#
_symmetry.space_group_name_H-M   'P 1'
#
loop_
_entity.id
_entity.type
_entity.pdbx_description
1 polymer ?
#
loop_
_entity_poly.entity_id
_entity_poly.type
_entity_poly.pdbx_seq_one_letter_code
_entity_poly.pdbx_strand_id
1 'polypeptide(L)'
;YMLTGAKSFRTYYDKELIAFEKDEAAVRGEYFASEREQRMEILLRRGRTRTMKRNGVKLSAGETEQCLKAILFSPDDLAMIRGAASLRRRMLDAAITQLRPGYGALIAEYRRLQENKTRILRDWREKPSLLDTLDVFSDGMCMCSAKIIRYRASFARRLAEAARSVQSEFSRGTEDLTLTYTTVSAVEDPAAAEREIYEAVSERQRQLRGAEIESGLCLVGAHKDDLLITINGADARSYASQGQTRTAALSLKLAEREIFLAETGET
;
A
#
# COMPACT_ATOMS: atom_id res chain seq x y z
N TYR A 1 -4.81 -12.48 10.07
CA TYR A 1 -4.19 -11.41 9.23
C TYR A 1 -2.66 -11.50 9.27
N MET A 2 -1.99 -11.47 10.43
CA MET A 2 -0.52 -11.56 10.48
C MET A 2 0.05 -12.78 9.74
N LEU A 3 -0.66 -13.90 9.71
CA LEU A 3 -0.25 -15.12 9.00
C LEU A 3 -0.16 -14.96 7.47
N THR A 4 -0.68 -13.86 6.90
CA THR A 4 -0.45 -13.50 5.48
C THR A 4 0.91 -12.86 5.22
N GLY A 5 1.78 -12.73 6.22
CA GLY A 5 3.01 -11.95 6.15
C GLY A 5 2.84 -10.47 6.50
N ALA A 6 1.59 -9.99 6.59
CA ALA A 6 1.30 -8.61 6.95
C ALA A 6 1.76 -8.27 8.38
N LYS A 7 1.95 -6.99 8.65
CA LYS A 7 2.16 -6.50 10.02
C LYS A 7 0.86 -6.53 10.81
N SER A 8 0.98 -6.46 12.14
CA SER A 8 -0.18 -6.28 13.01
C SER A 8 -0.95 -5.01 12.64
N PHE A 9 -2.27 -5.05 12.72
CA PHE A 9 -3.11 -3.86 12.57
C PHE A 9 -3.14 -3.00 13.85
N ARG A 10 -2.72 -3.55 15.00
CA ARG A 10 -2.69 -2.84 16.29
C ARG A 10 -1.41 -2.05 16.51
N THR A 11 -0.28 -2.54 16.01
CA THR A 11 1.03 -1.91 16.19
C THR A 11 1.94 -2.12 14.99
N TYR A 12 2.77 -1.12 14.71
CA TYR A 12 3.77 -1.19 13.65
C TYR A 12 5.00 -2.04 14.05
N TYR A 13 5.28 -2.13 15.35
CA TYR A 13 6.49 -2.77 15.86
C TYR A 13 6.22 -4.16 16.41
N ASP A 14 6.82 -5.19 15.85
CA ASP A 14 6.67 -6.57 16.28
C ASP A 14 7.03 -6.79 17.75
N LYS A 15 7.96 -6.00 18.31
CA LYS A 15 8.35 -6.05 19.72
C LYS A 15 7.21 -5.76 20.69
N GLU A 16 6.20 -5.00 20.26
CA GLU A 16 5.04 -4.62 21.08
C GLU A 16 3.99 -5.72 21.14
N LEU A 17 4.14 -6.76 20.32
CA LEU A 17 3.32 -7.98 20.35
C LEU A 17 3.88 -9.03 21.31
N ILE A 18 5.08 -8.79 21.86
CA ILE A 18 5.73 -9.68 22.81
C ILE A 18 5.40 -9.17 24.23
N ALA A 19 4.90 -10.04 25.08
CA ALA A 19 4.60 -9.69 26.47
C ALA A 19 5.82 -9.06 27.17
N PHE A 20 5.56 -8.15 28.12
CA PHE A 20 6.62 -7.32 28.72
C PHE A 20 7.79 -8.14 29.31
N GLU A 21 7.50 -9.26 29.92
CA GLU A 21 8.48 -10.13 30.61
C GLU A 21 8.98 -11.28 29.74
N LYS A 22 8.67 -11.26 28.42
CA LYS A 22 9.08 -12.32 27.50
C LYS A 22 9.99 -11.78 26.41
N ASP A 23 10.86 -12.64 25.91
CA ASP A 23 11.78 -12.31 24.80
C ASP A 23 11.23 -12.75 23.44
N GLU A 24 10.22 -13.61 23.44
CA GLU A 24 9.64 -14.12 22.22
C GLU A 24 8.12 -14.30 22.32
N ALA A 25 7.46 -14.31 21.18
CA ALA A 25 6.06 -14.67 21.02
C ALA A 25 5.85 -15.46 19.73
N ALA A 26 4.77 -16.24 19.67
CA ALA A 26 4.41 -16.99 18.47
C ALA A 26 2.95 -16.77 18.13
N VAL A 27 2.66 -16.62 16.82
CA VAL A 27 1.30 -16.67 16.28
C VAL A 27 1.22 -17.90 15.40
N ARG A 28 0.25 -18.77 15.67
CA ARG A 28 0.03 -20.02 14.93
C ARG A 28 -1.38 -20.06 14.40
N GLY A 29 -1.56 -20.68 13.24
CA GLY A 29 -2.87 -20.94 12.65
C GLY A 29 -2.80 -22.16 11.76
N GLU A 30 -3.91 -22.89 11.70
CA GLU A 30 -4.12 -24.03 10.81
C GLU A 30 -5.23 -23.66 9.83
N TYR A 31 -5.08 -24.05 8.59
CA TYR A 31 -6.03 -23.79 7.53
C TYR A 31 -5.99 -24.92 6.49
N PHE A 32 -7.09 -25.10 5.79
CA PHE A 32 -7.20 -26.10 4.72
C PHE A 32 -7.01 -25.39 3.37
N ALA A 33 -6.04 -25.84 2.59
CA ALA A 33 -5.80 -25.36 1.23
C ALA A 33 -5.09 -26.43 0.41
N SER A 34 -5.35 -26.46 -0.89
CA SER A 34 -4.77 -27.46 -1.80
C SER A 34 -5.02 -28.89 -1.31
N GLU A 35 -6.26 -29.17 -0.90
CA GLU A 35 -6.74 -30.48 -0.44
C GLU A 35 -6.01 -31.06 0.78
N ARG A 36 -5.34 -30.21 1.58
CA ARG A 36 -4.64 -30.65 2.79
C ARG A 36 -4.62 -29.56 3.88
N GLU A 37 -4.45 -30.03 5.11
CA GLU A 37 -4.21 -29.15 6.24
C GLU A 37 -2.82 -28.48 6.12
N GLN A 38 -2.77 -27.20 6.37
CA GLN A 38 -1.57 -26.38 6.38
C GLN A 38 -1.44 -25.71 7.74
N ARG A 39 -0.22 -25.63 8.23
CA ARG A 39 0.09 -24.93 9.48
C ARG A 39 1.04 -23.78 9.22
N MET A 40 0.64 -22.57 9.62
CA MET A 40 1.49 -21.38 9.62
C MET A 40 1.92 -21.01 11.03
N GLU A 41 3.17 -20.60 11.16
CA GLU A 41 3.73 -20.09 12.40
C GLU A 41 4.55 -18.83 12.14
N ILE A 42 4.33 -17.80 12.96
CA ILE A 42 5.18 -16.62 13.04
C ILE A 42 5.85 -16.63 14.39
N LEU A 43 7.18 -16.54 14.38
CA LEU A 43 8.00 -16.37 15.57
C LEU A 43 8.50 -14.91 15.62
N LEU A 44 8.18 -14.24 16.70
CA LEU A 44 8.62 -12.88 17.01
C LEU A 44 9.67 -12.97 18.13
N ARG A 45 10.80 -12.28 17.96
CA ARG A 45 11.86 -12.19 18.96
C ARG A 45 12.34 -10.76 19.08
N ARG A 46 12.64 -10.31 20.31
CA ARG A 46 13.17 -8.98 20.54
C ARG A 46 14.50 -8.80 19.80
N GLY A 47 14.64 -7.66 19.09
CA GLY A 47 15.86 -7.32 18.33
C GLY A 47 16.13 -8.18 17.09
N ARG A 48 15.19 -9.03 16.67
CA ARG A 48 15.34 -9.87 15.47
C ARG A 48 14.16 -9.67 14.51
N THR A 49 14.43 -9.90 13.23
CA THR A 49 13.38 -9.99 12.21
C THR A 49 12.48 -11.20 12.47
N ARG A 50 11.16 -11.05 12.27
CA ARG A 50 10.21 -12.15 12.38
C ARG A 50 10.61 -13.33 11.48
N THR A 51 10.34 -14.53 11.94
CA THR A 51 10.51 -15.75 11.14
C THR A 51 9.15 -16.35 10.87
N MET A 52 8.87 -16.67 9.61
CA MET A 52 7.64 -17.37 9.23
C MET A 52 7.97 -18.79 8.78
N LYS A 53 7.09 -19.72 9.15
CA LYS A 53 7.19 -21.14 8.75
C LYS A 53 5.85 -21.62 8.24
N ARG A 54 5.88 -22.47 7.22
CA ARG A 54 4.73 -23.27 6.75
C ARG A 54 5.08 -24.75 6.89
N ASN A 55 4.26 -25.48 7.62
CA ASN A 55 4.47 -26.91 7.91
C ASN A 55 5.86 -27.19 8.48
N GLY A 56 6.37 -26.29 9.34
CA GLY A 56 7.69 -26.40 9.95
C GLY A 56 8.86 -25.86 9.10
N VAL A 57 8.66 -25.62 7.80
CA VAL A 57 9.69 -25.12 6.88
C VAL A 57 9.69 -23.58 6.90
N LYS A 58 10.88 -22.98 7.06
CA LYS A 58 11.05 -21.52 7.04
C LYS A 58 10.78 -20.98 5.64
N LEU A 59 9.99 -19.92 5.58
CA LEU A 59 9.66 -19.20 4.35
C LEU A 59 10.62 -18.04 4.10
N SER A 60 10.93 -17.80 2.83
CA SER A 60 11.50 -16.55 2.34
C SER A 60 10.41 -15.45 2.28
N ALA A 61 10.83 -14.19 2.12
CA ALA A 61 9.90 -13.08 2.01
C ALA A 61 8.90 -13.25 0.84
N GLY A 62 9.37 -13.67 -0.33
CA GLY A 62 8.52 -13.89 -1.50
C GLY A 62 7.53 -15.06 -1.33
N GLU A 63 7.93 -16.14 -0.67
CA GLU A 63 7.03 -17.27 -0.38
C GLU A 63 5.96 -16.90 0.65
N THR A 64 6.28 -16.00 1.59
CA THR A 64 5.34 -15.52 2.59
C THR A 64 4.14 -14.80 1.95
N GLU A 65 4.38 -14.00 0.91
CA GLU A 65 3.34 -13.25 0.18
C GLU A 65 2.34 -14.16 -0.56
N GLN A 66 2.69 -15.42 -0.76
CA GLN A 66 1.89 -16.38 -1.54
C GLN A 66 1.12 -17.39 -0.69
N CYS A 67 1.35 -17.45 0.63
CA CYS A 67 0.86 -18.56 1.44
C CYS A 67 -0.62 -18.45 1.81
N LEU A 68 -1.05 -17.30 2.28
CA LEU A 68 -2.41 -17.08 2.78
C LEU A 68 -2.80 -15.65 2.45
N LYS A 69 -4.01 -15.45 1.98
CA LYS A 69 -4.57 -14.13 1.73
C LYS A 69 -5.66 -13.84 2.73
N ALA A 70 -5.70 -12.62 3.24
CA ALA A 70 -6.73 -12.23 4.18
C ALA A 70 -7.05 -10.74 4.04
N ILE A 71 -8.32 -10.44 4.15
CA ILE A 71 -8.83 -9.08 4.22
C ILE A 71 -9.28 -8.84 5.65
N LEU A 72 -8.81 -7.77 6.23
CA LEU A 72 -9.18 -7.32 7.55
C LEU A 72 -10.08 -6.09 7.41
N PHE A 73 -11.18 -6.09 8.15
CA PHE A 73 -11.97 -4.89 8.41
C PHE A 73 -11.89 -4.55 9.90
N SER A 74 -11.48 -3.34 10.20
CA SER A 74 -11.36 -2.82 11.56
C SER A 74 -11.96 -1.41 11.66
N PRO A 75 -12.27 -0.92 12.87
CA PRO A 75 -12.72 0.46 13.05
C PRO A 75 -11.75 1.51 12.50
N ASP A 76 -10.45 1.21 12.45
CA ASP A 76 -9.42 2.10 11.90
C ASP A 76 -9.54 2.29 10.39
N ASP A 77 -10.19 1.35 9.69
CA ASP A 77 -10.43 1.46 8.25
C ASP A 77 -11.37 2.61 7.89
N LEU A 78 -12.19 3.08 8.84
CA LEU A 78 -13.02 4.29 8.65
C LEU A 78 -12.15 5.52 8.36
N ALA A 79 -10.94 5.56 8.89
CA ALA A 79 -9.98 6.63 8.63
C ALA A 79 -9.49 6.65 7.18
N MET A 80 -9.68 5.59 6.37
CA MET A 80 -9.37 5.61 4.94
C MET A 80 -10.23 6.64 4.19
N ILE A 81 -11.48 6.81 4.60
CA ILE A 81 -12.41 7.72 3.92
C ILE A 81 -12.05 9.17 4.22
N ARG A 82 -11.84 9.52 5.49
CA ARG A 82 -11.67 10.91 5.93
C ARG A 82 -10.22 11.31 6.24
N GLY A 83 -9.34 10.35 6.38
CA GLY A 83 -7.97 10.56 6.81
C GLY A 83 -7.00 10.92 5.69
N ALA A 84 -5.71 10.86 6.01
CA ALA A 84 -4.63 11.21 5.10
C ALA A 84 -4.49 10.21 3.93
N ALA A 85 -4.00 10.69 2.79
CA ALA A 85 -3.69 9.89 1.60
C ALA A 85 -2.80 8.66 1.90
N SER A 86 -1.93 8.75 2.90
CA SER A 86 -1.06 7.64 3.33
C SER A 86 -1.85 6.41 3.80
N LEU A 87 -3.07 6.57 4.32
CA LEU A 87 -3.94 5.46 4.72
C LEU A 87 -4.46 4.72 3.49
N ARG A 88 -4.93 5.46 2.49
CA ARG A 88 -5.43 4.91 1.23
C ARG A 88 -4.32 4.22 0.43
N ARG A 89 -3.12 4.83 0.37
CA ARG A 89 -1.96 4.17 -0.24
C ARG A 89 -1.61 2.86 0.47
N ARG A 90 -1.62 2.83 1.81
CA ARG A 90 -1.36 1.60 2.57
C ARG A 90 -2.37 0.50 2.29
N MET A 91 -3.65 0.85 2.14
CA MET A 91 -4.69 -0.12 1.75
C MET A 91 -4.39 -0.70 0.36
N LEU A 92 -4.15 0.16 -0.65
CA LEU A 92 -3.80 -0.30 -1.99
C LEU A 92 -2.55 -1.19 -1.98
N ASP A 93 -1.48 -0.73 -1.34
CA ASP A 93 -0.21 -1.47 -1.29
C ASP A 93 -0.37 -2.82 -0.56
N ALA A 94 -1.15 -2.88 0.51
CA ALA A 94 -1.38 -4.13 1.24
C ALA A 94 -2.17 -5.15 0.40
N ALA A 95 -3.18 -4.69 -0.35
CA ALA A 95 -3.94 -5.54 -1.25
C ALA A 95 -3.09 -6.03 -2.42
N ILE A 96 -2.38 -5.12 -3.10
CA ILE A 96 -1.54 -5.44 -4.25
C ILE A 96 -0.39 -6.40 -3.85
N THR A 97 0.23 -6.19 -2.70
CA THR A 97 1.30 -7.07 -2.19
C THR A 97 0.82 -8.52 -2.05
N GLN A 98 -0.41 -8.74 -1.61
CA GLN A 98 -0.97 -10.08 -1.50
C GLN A 98 -1.30 -10.72 -2.86
N LEU A 99 -1.56 -9.91 -3.90
CA LEU A 99 -1.97 -10.39 -5.23
C LEU A 99 -0.81 -10.48 -6.23
N ARG A 100 0.26 -9.70 -6.03
CA ARG A 100 1.37 -9.57 -7.00
C ARG A 100 2.71 -9.87 -6.33
N PRO A 101 3.31 -11.04 -6.65
CA PRO A 101 4.65 -11.37 -6.17
C PRO A 101 5.65 -10.27 -6.54
N GLY A 102 6.51 -9.90 -5.58
CA GLY A 102 7.55 -8.89 -5.75
C GLY A 102 7.09 -7.44 -5.58
N TYR A 103 5.79 -7.14 -5.50
CA TYR A 103 5.33 -5.77 -5.25
C TYR A 103 5.76 -5.25 -3.87
N GLY A 104 5.75 -6.10 -2.85
CA GLY A 104 6.25 -5.75 -1.52
C GLY A 104 7.72 -5.35 -1.54
N ALA A 105 8.57 -6.07 -2.31
CA ALA A 105 9.98 -5.73 -2.51
C ALA A 105 10.14 -4.39 -3.26
N LEU A 106 9.32 -4.13 -4.27
CA LEU A 106 9.31 -2.85 -4.99
C LEU A 106 8.98 -1.66 -4.07
N ILE A 107 7.99 -1.80 -3.19
CA ILE A 107 7.64 -0.78 -2.19
C ILE A 107 8.79 -0.58 -1.17
N ALA A 108 9.44 -1.66 -0.74
CA ALA A 108 10.56 -1.57 0.18
C ALA A 108 11.75 -0.83 -0.46
N GLU A 109 12.08 -1.13 -1.72
CA GLU A 109 13.13 -0.45 -2.48
C GLU A 109 12.79 1.04 -2.69
N TYR A 110 11.56 1.35 -3.08
CA TYR A 110 11.10 2.73 -3.22
C TYR A 110 11.30 3.54 -1.92
N ARG A 111 10.91 2.96 -0.77
CA ARG A 111 11.08 3.61 0.54
C ARG A 111 12.55 3.83 0.86
N ARG A 112 13.41 2.85 0.62
CA ARG A 112 14.86 2.96 0.82
C ARG A 112 15.46 4.11 -0.01
N LEU A 113 15.07 4.22 -1.28
CA LEU A 113 15.51 5.30 -2.17
C LEU A 113 15.00 6.67 -1.67
N GLN A 114 13.74 6.74 -1.26
CA GLN A 114 13.13 7.96 -0.71
C GLN A 114 13.82 8.42 0.58
N GLU A 115 14.12 7.51 1.49
CA GLU A 115 14.82 7.81 2.74
C GLU A 115 16.23 8.37 2.47
N ASN A 116 16.97 7.76 1.54
CA ASN A 116 18.30 8.25 1.14
C ASN A 116 18.21 9.63 0.47
N LYS A 117 17.27 9.82 -0.48
CA LYS A 117 17.06 11.12 -1.13
C LYS A 117 16.67 12.19 -0.10
N THR A 118 15.77 11.87 0.83
CA THR A 118 15.36 12.79 1.90
C THR A 118 16.54 13.20 2.76
N ARG A 119 17.44 12.27 3.10
CA ARG A 119 18.66 12.56 3.86
C ARG A 119 19.60 13.49 3.07
N ILE A 120 19.80 13.24 1.78
CA ILE A 120 20.61 14.11 0.92
C ILE A 120 20.03 15.52 0.91
N LEU A 121 18.72 15.66 0.66
CA LEU A 121 18.04 16.95 0.60
C LEU A 121 18.05 17.72 1.95
N ARG A 122 18.14 17.03 3.07
CA ARG A 122 18.25 17.66 4.40
C ARG A 122 19.67 18.10 4.71
N ASP A 123 20.66 17.24 4.42
CA ASP A 123 22.01 17.36 4.98
C ASP A 123 23.00 18.00 3.98
N TRP A 124 22.61 18.30 2.73
CA TRP A 124 23.51 18.83 1.68
C TRP A 124 24.16 20.17 2.04
N ARG A 125 23.49 21.02 2.85
CA ARG A 125 24.07 22.32 3.24
C ARG A 125 25.31 22.15 4.12
N GLU A 126 25.37 21.10 4.92
CA GLU A 126 26.54 20.74 5.72
C GLU A 126 27.59 19.98 4.90
N LYS A 127 27.15 19.20 3.92
CA LYS A 127 28.02 18.40 3.04
C LYS A 127 27.58 18.49 1.58
N PRO A 128 28.04 19.51 0.83
CA PRO A 128 27.60 19.77 -0.56
C PRO A 128 27.79 18.59 -1.53
N SER A 129 28.83 17.76 -1.33
CA SER A 129 29.10 16.56 -2.17
C SER A 129 27.97 15.52 -2.14
N LEU A 130 27.03 15.62 -1.21
CA LEU A 130 25.84 14.75 -1.23
C LEU A 130 24.97 14.97 -2.47
N LEU A 131 24.97 16.20 -3.04
CA LEU A 131 24.21 16.50 -4.25
C LEU A 131 24.70 15.75 -5.49
N ASP A 132 25.96 15.27 -5.51
CA ASP A 132 26.52 14.50 -6.62
C ASP A 132 25.78 13.15 -6.80
N THR A 133 25.15 12.66 -5.73
CA THR A 133 24.40 11.40 -5.74
C THR A 133 22.87 11.60 -5.86
N LEU A 134 22.38 12.83 -5.76
CA LEU A 134 20.95 13.13 -5.72
C LEU A 134 20.20 12.59 -6.95
N ASP A 135 20.78 12.74 -8.13
CA ASP A 135 20.15 12.37 -9.39
C ASP A 135 20.02 10.84 -9.53
N VAL A 136 21.00 10.07 -9.01
CA VAL A 136 20.92 8.59 -8.97
C VAL A 136 19.73 8.11 -8.12
N PHE A 137 19.55 8.68 -6.93
CA PHE A 137 18.40 8.33 -6.07
C PHE A 137 17.09 8.83 -6.66
N SER A 138 17.08 9.98 -7.29
CA SER A 138 15.90 10.54 -7.98
C SER A 138 15.46 9.65 -9.13
N ASP A 139 16.39 9.22 -9.98
CA ASP A 139 16.09 8.32 -11.09
C ASP A 139 15.57 6.96 -10.64
N GLY A 140 16.23 6.34 -9.64
CA GLY A 140 15.73 5.11 -9.02
C GLY A 140 14.31 5.25 -8.45
N MET A 141 14.00 6.39 -7.82
CA MET A 141 12.63 6.69 -7.37
C MET A 141 11.65 6.82 -8.54
N CYS A 142 12.04 7.45 -9.67
CA CYS A 142 11.20 7.56 -10.86
C CYS A 142 10.89 6.19 -11.46
N MET A 143 11.90 5.32 -11.59
CA MET A 143 11.74 3.94 -12.07
C MET A 143 10.76 3.13 -11.20
N CYS A 144 10.96 3.16 -9.88
CA CYS A 144 10.04 2.49 -8.96
C CYS A 144 8.64 3.11 -9.00
N SER A 145 8.54 4.45 -9.11
CA SER A 145 7.25 5.16 -9.18
C SER A 145 6.44 4.72 -10.39
N ALA A 146 7.04 4.59 -11.56
CA ALA A 146 6.34 4.17 -12.76
C ALA A 146 5.64 2.81 -12.58
N LYS A 147 6.33 1.85 -12.00
CA LYS A 147 5.78 0.53 -11.68
C LYS A 147 4.66 0.60 -10.63
N ILE A 148 4.90 1.33 -9.54
CA ILE A 148 3.93 1.48 -8.44
C ILE A 148 2.66 2.15 -8.93
N ILE A 149 2.77 3.26 -9.68
CA ILE A 149 1.64 4.00 -10.24
C ILE A 149 0.77 3.07 -11.10
N ARG A 150 1.40 2.33 -12.00
CA ARG A 150 0.69 1.40 -12.88
C ARG A 150 -0.04 0.29 -12.11
N TYR A 151 0.59 -0.32 -11.10
CA TYR A 151 -0.04 -1.31 -10.24
C TYR A 151 -1.22 -0.72 -9.47
N ARG A 152 -1.04 0.44 -8.86
CA ARG A 152 -2.10 1.12 -8.09
C ARG A 152 -3.25 1.55 -8.98
N ALA A 153 -2.99 2.13 -10.16
CA ALA A 153 -4.02 2.54 -11.10
C ALA A 153 -4.87 1.35 -11.57
N SER A 154 -4.21 0.24 -11.94
CA SER A 154 -4.91 -0.98 -12.35
C SER A 154 -5.79 -1.56 -11.23
N PHE A 155 -5.27 -1.61 -10.00
CA PHE A 155 -6.04 -2.09 -8.86
C PHE A 155 -7.17 -1.13 -8.48
N ALA A 156 -6.90 0.18 -8.45
CA ALA A 156 -7.88 1.21 -8.10
C ALA A 156 -9.07 1.23 -9.07
N ARG A 157 -8.85 1.01 -10.37
CA ARG A 157 -9.95 0.89 -11.36
C ARG A 157 -10.88 -0.26 -11.02
N ARG A 158 -10.34 -1.46 -10.76
CA ARG A 158 -11.13 -2.64 -10.38
C ARG A 158 -11.84 -2.42 -9.04
N LEU A 159 -11.16 -1.79 -8.10
CA LEU A 159 -11.73 -1.47 -6.80
C LEU A 159 -12.90 -0.48 -6.95
N ALA A 160 -12.79 0.50 -7.84
CA ALA A 160 -13.84 1.46 -8.12
C ALA A 160 -15.11 0.80 -8.65
N GLU A 161 -14.97 -0.11 -9.61
CA GLU A 161 -16.08 -0.85 -10.21
C GLU A 161 -16.80 -1.71 -9.16
N ALA A 162 -16.05 -2.52 -8.41
CA ALA A 162 -16.61 -3.40 -7.39
C ALA A 162 -17.21 -2.61 -6.21
N ALA A 163 -16.51 -1.58 -5.71
CA ALA A 163 -16.99 -0.78 -4.59
C ALA A 163 -18.26 0.00 -4.91
N ARG A 164 -18.39 0.49 -6.15
CA ARG A 164 -19.61 1.15 -6.62
C ARG A 164 -20.82 0.21 -6.58
N SER A 165 -20.65 -1.03 -7.04
CA SER A 165 -21.69 -2.05 -7.01
C SER A 165 -22.13 -2.35 -5.57
N VAL A 166 -21.18 -2.63 -4.68
CA VAL A 166 -21.45 -2.93 -3.26
C VAL A 166 -22.13 -1.74 -2.56
N GLN A 167 -21.68 -0.50 -2.82
CA GLN A 167 -22.30 0.70 -2.24
C GLN A 167 -23.74 0.88 -2.71
N SER A 168 -23.99 0.64 -3.99
CA SER A 168 -25.35 0.71 -4.55
C SER A 168 -26.29 -0.30 -3.87
N GLU A 169 -25.84 -1.52 -3.59
CA GLU A 169 -26.64 -2.51 -2.86
C GLU A 169 -26.95 -2.05 -1.44
N PHE A 170 -25.96 -1.56 -0.70
CA PHE A 170 -26.16 -1.09 0.67
C PHE A 170 -27.06 0.13 0.78
N SER A 171 -26.95 1.04 -0.17
CA SER A 171 -27.74 2.27 -0.20
C SER A 171 -29.06 2.12 -0.93
N ARG A 172 -29.39 0.95 -1.47
CA ARG A 172 -30.54 0.71 -2.35
C ARG A 172 -30.58 1.67 -3.54
N GLY A 173 -29.41 1.93 -4.12
CA GLY A 173 -29.25 2.81 -5.29
C GLY A 173 -29.28 4.30 -4.99
N THR A 174 -29.31 4.74 -3.72
CA THR A 174 -29.39 6.17 -3.36
C THR A 174 -28.02 6.85 -3.29
N GLU A 175 -26.94 6.09 -3.24
CA GLU A 175 -25.58 6.63 -3.15
C GLU A 175 -24.70 6.08 -4.28
N ASP A 176 -24.07 6.98 -5.00
CA ASP A 176 -23.06 6.68 -6.03
C ASP A 176 -21.66 6.90 -5.46
N LEU A 177 -20.93 5.80 -5.20
CA LEU A 177 -19.54 5.84 -4.72
C LEU A 177 -18.60 5.83 -5.90
N THR A 178 -17.74 6.85 -5.98
CA THR A 178 -16.72 6.94 -7.03
C THR A 178 -15.32 6.99 -6.42
N LEU A 179 -14.40 6.28 -7.04
CA LEU A 179 -12.98 6.26 -6.67
C LEU A 179 -12.16 6.75 -7.87
N THR A 180 -11.30 7.75 -7.65
CA THR A 180 -10.40 8.28 -8.67
C THR A 180 -8.96 8.22 -8.16
N TYR A 181 -8.12 7.44 -8.82
CA TYR A 181 -6.70 7.41 -8.51
C TYR A 181 -6.00 8.64 -9.09
N THR A 182 -5.23 9.32 -8.26
CA THR A 182 -4.42 10.50 -8.64
C THR A 182 -2.96 10.27 -8.32
N THR A 183 -2.09 10.80 -9.17
CA THR A 183 -0.63 10.68 -9.05
C THR A 183 0.07 11.96 -9.46
N VAL A 184 1.35 11.90 -9.79
CA VAL A 184 2.14 13.02 -10.28
C VAL A 184 1.45 13.71 -11.46
N SER A 185 1.28 15.02 -11.39
CA SER A 185 0.46 15.81 -12.34
C SER A 185 0.92 15.73 -13.80
N ALA A 186 2.17 15.33 -14.05
CA ALA A 186 2.70 15.12 -15.41
C ALA A 186 2.29 13.76 -16.01
N VAL A 187 1.72 12.84 -15.22
CA VAL A 187 1.23 11.54 -15.68
C VAL A 187 -0.23 11.70 -16.07
N GLU A 188 -0.50 11.81 -17.36
CA GLU A 188 -1.86 11.98 -17.89
C GLU A 188 -2.67 10.70 -17.79
N ASP A 189 -2.09 9.56 -18.18
CA ASP A 189 -2.69 8.24 -18.03
C ASP A 189 -1.86 7.36 -17.09
N PRO A 190 -2.29 7.12 -15.84
CA PRO A 190 -1.59 6.24 -14.92
C PRO A 190 -1.68 4.74 -15.29
N ALA A 191 -2.47 4.39 -16.31
CA ALA A 191 -2.54 3.04 -16.86
C ALA A 191 -1.67 2.83 -18.12
N ALA A 192 -1.02 3.88 -18.61
CA ALA A 192 -0.12 3.86 -19.76
C ALA A 192 1.04 2.87 -19.60
N ALA A 193 1.86 2.70 -20.64
CA ALA A 193 3.05 1.87 -20.57
C ALA A 193 4.02 2.39 -19.50
N GLU A 194 4.71 1.48 -18.80
CA GLU A 194 5.65 1.82 -17.72
C GLU A 194 6.68 2.86 -18.16
N ARG A 195 7.15 2.77 -19.41
CA ARG A 195 8.10 3.71 -19.97
C ARG A 195 7.55 5.13 -20.08
N GLU A 196 6.31 5.28 -20.52
CA GLU A 196 5.65 6.60 -20.65
C GLU A 196 5.47 7.25 -19.30
N ILE A 197 5.02 6.48 -18.29
CA ILE A 197 4.89 6.96 -16.91
C ILE A 197 6.28 7.37 -16.37
N TYR A 198 7.32 6.56 -16.60
CA TYR A 198 8.68 6.88 -16.17
C TYR A 198 9.17 8.19 -16.81
N GLU A 199 8.99 8.37 -18.12
CA GLU A 199 9.40 9.58 -18.84
C GLU A 199 8.68 10.83 -18.25
N ALA A 200 7.38 10.75 -18.01
CA ALA A 200 6.60 11.84 -17.41
C ALA A 200 7.03 12.17 -15.97
N VAL A 201 7.24 11.16 -15.14
CA VAL A 201 7.69 11.35 -13.75
C VAL A 201 9.11 11.91 -13.71
N SER A 202 10.01 11.44 -14.58
CA SER A 202 11.41 11.88 -14.67
C SER A 202 11.51 13.31 -15.16
N GLU A 203 10.69 13.72 -16.15
CA GLU A 203 10.61 15.10 -16.59
C GLU A 203 10.14 16.03 -15.46
N ARG A 204 9.09 15.63 -14.75
CA ARG A 204 8.61 16.39 -13.59
C ARG A 204 9.65 16.48 -12.49
N GLN A 205 10.41 15.42 -12.27
CA GLN A 205 11.52 15.38 -11.31
C GLN A 205 12.61 16.37 -11.68
N ARG A 206 12.99 16.47 -12.96
CA ARG A 206 13.99 17.43 -13.44
C ARG A 206 13.53 18.88 -13.24
N GLN A 207 12.26 19.17 -13.55
CA GLN A 207 11.66 20.49 -13.36
C GLN A 207 11.66 20.94 -11.89
N LEU A 208 11.40 20.03 -10.96
CA LEU A 208 11.29 20.33 -9.52
C LEU A 208 12.59 20.12 -8.73
N ARG A 209 13.69 19.71 -9.38
CA ARG A 209 14.98 19.44 -8.73
C ARG A 209 15.45 20.61 -7.86
N GLY A 210 15.40 21.83 -8.38
CA GLY A 210 15.78 23.03 -7.63
C GLY A 210 14.92 23.28 -6.41
N ALA A 211 13.59 23.15 -6.56
CA ALA A 211 12.63 23.30 -5.48
C ALA A 211 12.79 22.21 -4.39
N GLU A 212 13.14 20.98 -4.76
CA GLU A 212 13.45 19.93 -3.80
C GLU A 212 14.71 20.23 -2.98
N ILE A 213 15.77 20.74 -3.62
CA ILE A 213 17.02 21.15 -2.95
C ILE A 213 16.75 22.31 -1.98
N GLU A 214 15.97 23.29 -2.41
CA GLU A 214 15.63 24.45 -1.59
C GLU A 214 14.76 24.09 -0.39
N SER A 215 13.70 23.33 -0.62
CA SER A 215 12.71 22.93 0.42
C SER A 215 13.20 21.80 1.34
N GLY A 216 14.18 20.99 0.92
CA GLY A 216 14.61 19.80 1.64
C GLY A 216 13.61 18.63 1.58
N LEU A 217 12.65 18.66 0.64
CA LEU A 217 11.54 17.70 0.56
C LEU A 217 11.54 16.97 -0.78
N CYS A 218 11.20 15.67 -0.76
CA CYS A 218 10.88 14.94 -1.98
C CYS A 218 9.50 15.38 -2.48
N LEU A 219 9.45 16.02 -3.65
CA LEU A 219 8.23 16.61 -4.22
C LEU A 219 7.57 15.73 -5.26
N VAL A 220 8.30 14.79 -5.88
CA VAL A 220 7.84 13.96 -6.98
C VAL A 220 7.95 12.47 -6.64
N GLY A 221 6.95 11.68 -7.04
CA GLY A 221 6.94 10.23 -6.94
C GLY A 221 5.69 9.65 -6.31
N ALA A 222 5.61 8.31 -6.30
CA ALA A 222 4.44 7.53 -5.86
C ALA A 222 4.02 7.74 -4.39
N HIS A 223 4.86 8.38 -3.57
CA HIS A 223 4.50 8.78 -2.20
C HIS A 223 3.52 9.97 -2.15
N LYS A 224 3.28 10.64 -3.27
CA LYS A 224 2.29 11.72 -3.42
C LYS A 224 0.94 11.24 -3.92
N ASP A 225 0.83 10.00 -4.38
CA ASP A 225 -0.42 9.45 -4.90
C ASP A 225 -1.55 9.50 -3.88
N ASP A 226 -2.78 9.58 -4.40
CA ASP A 226 -3.99 9.47 -3.59
C ASP A 226 -5.08 8.67 -4.32
N LEU A 227 -6.07 8.24 -3.58
CA LEU A 227 -7.34 7.70 -4.06
C LEU A 227 -8.45 8.62 -3.58
N LEU A 228 -8.94 9.49 -4.47
CA LEU A 228 -10.05 10.38 -4.17
C LEU A 228 -11.34 9.56 -4.10
N ILE A 229 -12.11 9.81 -3.06
CA ILE A 229 -13.37 9.11 -2.80
C ILE A 229 -14.49 10.14 -2.80
N THR A 230 -15.49 9.96 -3.67
CA THR A 230 -16.67 10.81 -3.68
C THR A 230 -17.94 9.99 -3.48
N ILE A 231 -18.96 10.60 -2.86
CA ILE A 231 -20.30 10.03 -2.72
C ILE A 231 -21.27 11.05 -3.31
N ASN A 232 -22.05 10.64 -4.32
CA ASN A 232 -22.94 11.52 -5.06
C ASN A 232 -22.23 12.78 -5.59
N GLY A 233 -20.99 12.63 -6.04
CA GLY A 233 -20.15 13.72 -6.55
C GLY A 233 -19.50 14.62 -5.50
N ALA A 234 -19.84 14.49 -4.21
CA ALA A 234 -19.24 15.26 -3.13
C ALA A 234 -18.01 14.54 -2.54
N ASP A 235 -16.95 15.28 -2.23
CA ASP A 235 -15.73 14.74 -1.57
C ASP A 235 -16.09 14.08 -0.23
N ALA A 236 -15.89 12.78 -0.13
CA ALA A 236 -16.24 12.00 1.05
C ALA A 236 -15.43 12.41 2.29
N ARG A 237 -14.20 12.90 2.11
CA ARG A 237 -13.33 13.36 3.20
C ARG A 237 -13.97 14.53 3.95
N SER A 238 -14.59 15.45 3.20
CA SER A 238 -15.11 16.71 3.74
C SER A 238 -16.59 16.62 4.09
N TYR A 239 -17.38 15.88 3.31
CA TYR A 239 -18.83 15.98 3.33
C TYR A 239 -19.57 14.69 3.71
N ALA A 240 -18.92 13.51 3.72
CA ALA A 240 -19.61 12.28 4.07
C ALA A 240 -20.15 12.30 5.51
N SER A 241 -21.38 11.86 5.71
CA SER A 241 -21.94 11.60 7.05
C SER A 241 -21.20 10.43 7.73
N GLN A 242 -21.44 10.23 9.02
CA GLN A 242 -20.86 9.05 9.73
C GLN A 242 -21.36 7.73 9.13
N GLY A 243 -22.64 7.66 8.77
CA GLY A 243 -23.23 6.50 8.09
C GLY A 243 -22.55 6.23 6.76
N GLN A 244 -22.47 7.23 5.89
CA GLN A 244 -21.79 7.17 4.60
C GLN A 244 -20.32 6.75 4.73
N THR A 245 -19.59 7.29 5.71
CA THR A 245 -18.20 6.91 5.99
C THR A 245 -18.08 5.42 6.31
N ARG A 246 -18.98 4.88 7.14
CA ARG A 246 -18.98 3.44 7.50
C ARG A 246 -19.33 2.56 6.31
N THR A 247 -20.39 2.90 5.58
CA THR A 247 -20.83 2.14 4.42
C THR A 247 -19.76 2.14 3.33
N ALA A 248 -19.18 3.30 3.01
CA ALA A 248 -18.11 3.41 2.02
C ALA A 248 -16.86 2.60 2.42
N ALA A 249 -16.42 2.65 3.68
CA ALA A 249 -15.29 1.85 4.15
C ALA A 249 -15.58 0.34 4.03
N LEU A 250 -16.78 -0.09 4.38
CA LEU A 250 -17.19 -1.49 4.23
C LEU A 250 -17.28 -1.89 2.75
N SER A 251 -17.82 -1.02 1.89
CA SER A 251 -17.89 -1.27 0.44
C SER A 251 -16.52 -1.44 -0.19
N LEU A 252 -15.52 -0.64 0.23
CA LEU A 252 -14.13 -0.80 -0.21
C LEU A 252 -13.57 -2.16 0.20
N LYS A 253 -13.83 -2.62 1.43
CA LYS A 253 -13.29 -3.90 1.93
C LYS A 253 -13.98 -5.11 1.31
N LEU A 254 -15.27 -5.04 1.04
CA LEU A 254 -15.97 -6.08 0.32
C LEU A 254 -15.55 -6.13 -1.16
N ALA A 255 -15.36 -4.98 -1.79
CA ALA A 255 -14.80 -4.90 -3.14
C ALA A 255 -13.38 -5.50 -3.22
N GLU A 256 -12.53 -5.24 -2.22
CA GLU A 256 -11.21 -5.88 -2.10
C GLU A 256 -11.37 -7.42 -2.06
N ARG A 257 -12.35 -7.94 -1.28
CA ARG A 257 -12.64 -9.38 -1.22
C ARG A 257 -13.07 -9.94 -2.57
N GLU A 258 -13.95 -9.26 -3.29
CA GLU A 258 -14.39 -9.71 -4.60
C GLU A 258 -13.24 -9.80 -5.61
N ILE A 259 -12.34 -8.81 -5.59
CA ILE A 259 -11.14 -8.84 -6.43
C ILE A 259 -10.25 -10.03 -6.07
N PHE A 260 -10.07 -10.32 -4.77
CA PHE A 260 -9.26 -11.44 -4.32
C PHE A 260 -9.86 -12.78 -4.77
N LEU A 261 -11.16 -12.97 -4.58
CA LEU A 261 -11.86 -14.18 -5.03
C LEU A 261 -11.75 -14.37 -6.54
N ALA A 262 -11.95 -13.30 -7.32
CA ALA A 262 -11.85 -13.36 -8.78
C ALA A 262 -10.44 -13.74 -9.27
N GLU A 263 -9.38 -13.33 -8.53
CA GLU A 263 -8.00 -13.65 -8.91
C GLU A 263 -7.50 -14.98 -8.38
N THR A 264 -7.99 -15.45 -7.25
CA THR A 264 -7.49 -16.67 -6.62
C THR A 264 -8.34 -17.91 -6.94
N GLY A 265 -9.62 -17.71 -7.25
CA GLY A 265 -10.59 -18.79 -7.38
C GLY A 265 -10.91 -19.52 -6.07
N GLU A 266 -10.38 -19.02 -4.94
CA GLU A 266 -10.56 -19.63 -3.61
C GLU A 266 -11.64 -18.84 -2.83
N THR A 267 -12.53 -19.60 -2.15
CA THR A 267 -13.62 -19.04 -1.30
C THR A 267 -13.23 -19.00 0.17
#